data_9356f78c93019db8eb9a71ba1f36994b
#
_entry.id   9356f78c93019db8eb9a71ba1f36994b
#
_cell.length_a   1.000
_cell.length_b   1.000
_cell.length_c   1.000
_cell.angle_alpha   90.00
_cell.angle_beta   90.00
_cell.angle_gamma   90.00
#
_symmetry.space_group_name_H-M   'P 1'
#
loop_
_entity.id
_entity.type
_entity.pdbx_description
1 polymer ?
#
loop_
_entity_poly.entity_id
_entity_poly.type
_entity_poly.pdbx_seq_one_letter_code
_entity_poly.pdbx_strand_id
1 'polypeptide(L)'
;MNNRMKAGKKSGFTLIELLVVISILGILIGIVFSAGKYVFSDQETKQAKVQLGIIAAALEEFKLNNGDYPEAMCESSLDDDEMARGFLLLKALCKAKDKEEILGPGSVKLLPIGSLSIGEMLDNQEVVFMQDPWGNPFVYAYPRPDGKSGYLLFSKGADSLCSDYTVDDSESEPFSIDADNI
;
A
#
# COMPACT_ATOMS: atom_id res chain seq x y z
N MET A 1 76.24 25.41 -10.39
CA MET A 1 75.31 24.58 -9.63
C MET A 1 74.13 24.21 -10.56
N ASN A 2 74.11 22.97 -11.02
CA ASN A 2 73.16 22.55 -12.06
C ASN A 2 72.09 21.64 -11.43
N ASN A 3 70.93 22.19 -11.16
CA ASN A 3 69.80 21.48 -10.50
C ASN A 3 68.98 20.79 -11.55
N ARG A 4 69.26 19.52 -11.85
CA ARG A 4 68.38 18.68 -12.75
C ARG A 4 67.17 18.24 -12.00
N MET A 5 65.98 18.85 -12.31
CA MET A 5 64.72 18.36 -11.92
C MET A 5 64.43 16.98 -12.55
N LYS A 6 64.26 15.95 -11.72
CA LYS A 6 63.84 14.62 -12.17
C LYS A 6 62.36 14.71 -12.56
N ALA A 7 62.06 14.58 -13.85
CA ALA A 7 60.69 14.41 -14.34
C ALA A 7 60.16 13.05 -13.83
N GLY A 8 59.15 13.11 -12.98
CA GLY A 8 58.46 11.93 -12.49
C GLY A 8 57.76 11.22 -13.66
N LYS A 9 58.04 9.92 -13.85
CA LYS A 9 57.32 9.06 -14.79
C LYS A 9 55.83 9.07 -14.43
N LYS A 10 55.00 9.64 -15.27
CA LYS A 10 53.53 9.46 -15.22
C LYS A 10 53.23 8.05 -15.71
N SER A 11 52.86 7.12 -14.83
CA SER A 11 52.32 5.83 -15.21
C SER A 11 50.91 6.04 -15.81
N GLY A 12 50.74 5.68 -17.05
CA GLY A 12 49.43 5.65 -17.71
C GLY A 12 48.68 4.35 -17.35
N PHE A 13 47.38 4.41 -17.27
CA PHE A 13 46.51 3.24 -17.08
C PHE A 13 46.62 2.34 -18.30
N THR A 14 46.68 1.03 -18.09
CA THR A 14 46.66 0.04 -19.19
C THR A 14 45.20 -0.27 -19.59
N LEU A 15 45.02 -0.58 -20.87
CA LEU A 15 43.71 -0.92 -21.41
C LEU A 15 43.11 -2.15 -20.70
N ILE A 16 43.98 -3.10 -20.31
CA ILE A 16 43.56 -4.30 -19.57
C ILE A 16 43.07 -3.98 -18.15
N GLU A 17 43.70 -3.02 -17.47
CA GLU A 17 43.28 -2.57 -16.12
C GLU A 17 41.85 -1.98 -16.17
N LEU A 18 41.59 -1.16 -17.19
CA LEU A 18 40.26 -0.60 -17.38
C LEU A 18 39.22 -1.70 -17.65
N LEU A 19 39.55 -2.67 -18.54
CA LEU A 19 38.69 -3.77 -18.89
C LEU A 19 38.31 -4.63 -17.68
N VAL A 20 39.27 -4.95 -16.82
CA VAL A 20 39.04 -5.73 -15.59
C VAL A 20 38.10 -4.97 -14.65
N VAL A 21 38.31 -3.67 -14.44
CA VAL A 21 37.48 -2.84 -13.56
C VAL A 21 36.03 -2.80 -14.04
N ILE A 22 35.77 -2.54 -15.33
CA ILE A 22 34.41 -2.51 -15.84
C ILE A 22 33.74 -3.90 -15.77
N SER A 23 34.49 -4.99 -15.93
CA SER A 23 33.98 -6.34 -15.80
C SER A 23 33.51 -6.63 -14.36
N ILE A 24 34.31 -6.26 -13.38
CA ILE A 24 33.95 -6.43 -11.96
C ILE A 24 32.73 -5.56 -11.61
N LEU A 25 32.70 -4.31 -12.07
CA LEU A 25 31.55 -3.42 -11.86
C LEU A 25 30.29 -4.00 -12.48
N GLY A 26 30.38 -4.55 -13.69
CA GLY A 26 29.23 -5.20 -14.36
C GLY A 26 28.65 -6.37 -13.56
N ILE A 27 29.53 -7.21 -12.98
CA ILE A 27 29.11 -8.33 -12.14
C ILE A 27 28.45 -7.83 -10.84
N LEU A 28 29.04 -6.83 -10.18
CA LEU A 28 28.49 -6.27 -8.93
C LEU A 28 27.11 -5.62 -9.17
N ILE A 29 26.96 -4.85 -10.24
CA ILE A 29 25.69 -4.24 -10.62
C ILE A 29 24.64 -5.34 -10.87
N GLY A 30 24.98 -6.42 -11.58
CA GLY A 30 24.08 -7.55 -11.83
C GLY A 30 23.56 -8.19 -10.53
N ILE A 31 24.41 -8.39 -9.54
CA ILE A 31 24.03 -8.94 -8.23
C ILE A 31 23.08 -8.00 -7.48
N VAL A 32 23.40 -6.70 -7.45
CA VAL A 32 22.58 -5.69 -6.75
C VAL A 32 21.19 -5.58 -7.37
N PHE A 33 21.09 -5.56 -8.71
CA PHE A 33 19.78 -5.53 -9.39
C PHE A 33 18.94 -6.78 -9.13
N SER A 34 19.58 -7.95 -9.05
CA SER A 34 18.89 -9.22 -8.77
C SER A 34 18.33 -9.28 -7.35
N ALA A 35 19.08 -8.78 -6.36
CA ALA A 35 18.66 -8.78 -4.95
C ALA A 35 17.58 -7.72 -4.65
N GLY A 36 17.56 -6.60 -5.37
CA GLY A 36 16.70 -5.46 -5.09
C GLY A 36 15.19 -5.80 -5.17
N LYS A 37 14.77 -6.59 -6.14
CA LYS A 37 13.35 -6.92 -6.34
C LYS A 37 12.71 -7.60 -5.13
N TYR A 38 13.40 -8.55 -4.49
CA TYR A 38 12.88 -9.27 -3.33
C TYR A 38 12.74 -8.38 -2.09
N VAL A 39 13.66 -7.42 -1.90
CA VAL A 39 13.65 -6.55 -0.72
C VAL A 39 12.49 -5.56 -0.78
N PHE A 40 12.16 -5.02 -1.94
CA PHE A 40 11.06 -4.06 -2.09
C PHE A 40 9.70 -4.71 -1.88
N SER A 41 9.44 -5.88 -2.45
CA SER A 41 8.18 -6.62 -2.27
C SER A 41 7.89 -6.96 -0.80
N ASP A 42 8.92 -7.31 -0.05
CA ASP A 42 8.80 -7.63 1.38
C ASP A 42 8.46 -6.39 2.24
N GLN A 43 8.94 -5.21 1.83
CA GLN A 43 8.64 -3.94 2.51
C GLN A 43 7.20 -3.50 2.27
N GLU A 44 6.70 -3.59 1.04
CA GLU A 44 5.32 -3.25 0.68
C GLU A 44 4.32 -4.12 1.43
N THR A 45 4.56 -5.44 1.47
CA THR A 45 3.75 -6.39 2.24
C THR A 45 3.71 -6.05 3.74
N LYS A 46 4.86 -5.74 4.33
CA LYS A 46 4.91 -5.34 5.75
C LYS A 46 4.18 -4.02 5.99
N GLN A 47 4.32 -3.06 5.09
CA GLN A 47 3.63 -1.78 5.16
C GLN A 47 2.11 -1.97 5.06
N ALA A 48 1.62 -2.79 4.14
CA ALA A 48 0.20 -3.12 4.02
C ALA A 48 -0.36 -3.72 5.31
N LYS A 49 0.35 -4.67 5.92
CA LYS A 49 -0.05 -5.27 7.21
C LYS A 49 -0.12 -4.25 8.35
N VAL A 50 0.83 -3.32 8.42
CA VAL A 50 0.82 -2.25 9.41
C VAL A 50 -0.38 -1.32 9.18
N GLN A 51 -0.64 -0.92 7.94
CA GLN A 51 -1.78 -0.07 7.59
C GLN A 51 -3.12 -0.75 7.91
N LEU A 52 -3.28 -2.04 7.57
CA LEU A 52 -4.46 -2.83 7.95
C LEU A 52 -4.64 -2.87 9.48
N GLY A 53 -3.56 -3.05 10.23
CA GLY A 53 -3.61 -3.03 11.69
C GLY A 53 -4.08 -1.67 12.25
N ILE A 54 -3.64 -0.56 11.65
CA ILE A 54 -4.06 0.79 12.03
C ILE A 54 -5.57 0.99 11.74
N ILE A 55 -6.03 0.57 10.56
CA ILE A 55 -7.44 0.68 10.18
C ILE A 55 -8.30 -0.20 11.10
N ALA A 56 -7.89 -1.44 11.36
CA ALA A 56 -8.58 -2.35 12.26
C ALA A 56 -8.71 -1.79 13.68
N ALA A 57 -7.64 -1.20 14.23
CA ALA A 57 -7.67 -0.57 15.53
C ALA A 57 -8.65 0.61 15.59
N ALA A 58 -8.70 1.43 14.53
CA ALA A 58 -9.64 2.54 14.42
C ALA A 58 -11.09 2.06 14.30
N LEU A 59 -11.34 0.94 13.61
CA LEU A 59 -12.66 0.30 13.53
C LEU A 59 -13.15 -0.20 14.89
N GLU A 60 -12.28 -0.82 15.68
CA GLU A 60 -12.62 -1.26 17.03
C GLU A 60 -12.91 -0.07 17.96
N GLU A 61 -12.12 1.00 17.87
CA GLU A 61 -12.37 2.23 18.61
C GLU A 61 -13.69 2.89 18.17
N PHE A 62 -13.99 2.91 16.88
CA PHE A 62 -15.27 3.41 16.36
C PHE A 62 -16.45 2.62 16.96
N LYS A 63 -16.36 1.29 16.95
CA LYS A 63 -17.38 0.42 17.55
C LYS A 63 -17.57 0.68 19.05
N LEU A 64 -16.48 0.85 19.80
CA LEU A 64 -16.59 1.17 21.24
C LEU A 64 -17.30 2.50 21.48
N ASN A 65 -17.12 3.49 20.61
CA ASN A 65 -17.71 4.81 20.74
C ASN A 65 -19.15 4.90 20.22
N ASN A 66 -19.51 4.10 19.22
CA ASN A 66 -20.79 4.20 18.50
C ASN A 66 -21.69 2.97 18.66
N GLY A 67 -21.17 1.89 19.24
CA GLY A 67 -21.91 0.63 19.49
C GLY A 67 -21.79 -0.41 18.36
N ASP A 68 -21.49 0.01 17.15
CA ASP A 68 -21.30 -0.88 15.99
C ASP A 68 -20.26 -0.32 15.02
N TYR A 69 -19.88 -1.12 14.00
CA TYR A 69 -18.96 -0.71 12.96
C TYR A 69 -19.61 0.26 11.97
N PRO A 70 -18.84 1.11 11.26
CA PRO A 70 -19.40 2.02 10.27
C PRO A 70 -19.96 1.24 9.08
N GLU A 71 -21.20 1.52 8.71
CA GLU A 71 -21.78 0.98 7.47
C GLU A 71 -21.15 1.67 6.27
N ALA A 72 -20.65 0.88 5.32
CA ALA A 72 -20.12 1.35 4.05
C ALA A 72 -20.85 0.63 2.92
N MET A 73 -22.18 0.82 2.86
CA MET A 73 -23.00 0.31 1.77
C MET A 73 -23.05 1.33 0.63
N CYS A 74 -22.66 0.93 -0.56
CA CYS A 74 -22.94 1.65 -1.80
C CYS A 74 -23.87 0.79 -2.66
N GLU A 75 -24.85 1.45 -3.29
CA GLU A 75 -25.89 0.77 -4.11
C GLU A 75 -25.48 0.57 -5.58
N SER A 76 -24.22 0.87 -5.96
CA SER A 76 -23.77 0.90 -7.36
C SER A 76 -22.67 -0.09 -7.70
N SER A 77 -22.48 -0.37 -9.00
CA SER A 77 -21.69 -1.44 -9.59
C SER A 77 -20.18 -1.42 -9.29
N LEU A 78 -19.60 -2.56 -9.26
CA LEU A 78 -18.41 -3.16 -8.69
C LEU A 78 -17.07 -2.40 -8.63
N ASP A 79 -16.69 -1.55 -9.57
CA ASP A 79 -15.34 -0.93 -9.57
C ASP A 79 -15.31 0.47 -8.93
N ASP A 80 -16.32 1.29 -9.18
CA ASP A 80 -16.50 2.60 -8.52
C ASP A 80 -16.87 2.46 -7.04
N ASP A 81 -17.39 1.30 -6.65
CA ASP A 81 -17.96 1.01 -5.35
C ASP A 81 -16.89 0.87 -4.25
N GLU A 82 -15.73 0.28 -4.56
CA GLU A 82 -14.66 0.11 -3.55
C GLU A 82 -14.03 1.44 -3.12
N MET A 83 -13.79 2.35 -4.05
CA MET A 83 -13.27 3.69 -3.73
C MET A 83 -14.31 4.50 -2.96
N ALA A 84 -15.59 4.40 -3.36
CA ALA A 84 -16.69 5.05 -2.67
C ALA A 84 -16.89 4.50 -1.25
N ARG A 85 -16.81 3.19 -1.05
CA ARG A 85 -16.83 2.57 0.28
C ARG A 85 -15.63 2.99 1.12
N GLY A 86 -14.44 3.04 0.52
CA GLY A 86 -13.23 3.54 1.16
C GLY A 86 -13.37 4.99 1.62
N PHE A 87 -14.04 5.84 0.84
CA PHE A 87 -14.34 7.22 1.20
C PHE A 87 -15.34 7.31 2.36
N LEU A 88 -16.44 6.54 2.30
CA LEU A 88 -17.42 6.50 3.39
C LEU A 88 -16.79 6.04 4.70
N LEU A 89 -15.95 4.99 4.64
CA LEU A 89 -15.19 4.52 5.78
C LEU A 89 -14.28 5.62 6.33
N LEU A 90 -13.53 6.30 5.45
CA LEU A 90 -12.62 7.36 5.84
C LEU A 90 -13.35 8.53 6.49
N LYS A 91 -14.50 8.95 5.94
CA LYS A 91 -15.39 9.97 6.54
C LYS A 91 -15.86 9.57 7.94
N ALA A 92 -16.31 8.33 8.10
CA ALA A 92 -16.80 7.82 9.37
C ALA A 92 -15.69 7.82 10.44
N LEU A 93 -14.50 7.29 10.12
CA LEU A 93 -13.37 7.19 11.04
C LEU A 93 -12.73 8.55 11.36
N CYS A 94 -12.79 9.51 10.43
CA CYS A 94 -12.31 10.87 10.65
C CYS A 94 -13.39 11.80 11.23
N LYS A 95 -14.65 11.34 11.34
CA LYS A 95 -15.80 12.18 11.69
C LYS A 95 -15.90 13.44 10.84
N ALA A 96 -15.54 13.33 9.57
CA ALA A 96 -15.42 14.42 8.62
C ALA A 96 -16.59 14.44 7.62
N LYS A 97 -16.91 15.61 7.07
CA LYS A 97 -17.97 15.77 6.08
C LYS A 97 -17.46 15.72 4.65
N ASP A 98 -16.25 16.22 4.44
CA ASP A 98 -15.63 16.39 3.13
C ASP A 98 -14.13 16.12 3.17
N LYS A 99 -13.48 16.18 1.99
CA LYS A 99 -12.05 15.96 1.79
C LYS A 99 -11.19 16.93 2.60
N GLU A 100 -11.55 18.19 2.63
CA GLU A 100 -10.80 19.25 3.32
C GLU A 100 -10.75 18.97 4.82
N GLU A 101 -11.85 18.52 5.40
CA GLU A 101 -11.92 18.15 6.80
C GLU A 101 -11.17 16.83 7.08
N ILE A 102 -11.20 15.86 6.14
CA ILE A 102 -10.41 14.63 6.24
C ILE A 102 -8.92 14.94 6.27
N LEU A 103 -8.43 15.75 5.34
CA LEU A 103 -7.01 16.04 5.17
C LEU A 103 -6.52 17.21 6.03
N GLY A 104 -7.45 18.05 6.53
CA GLY A 104 -7.15 19.24 7.30
C GLY A 104 -6.59 18.98 8.69
N PRO A 105 -5.88 19.94 9.29
CA PRO A 105 -5.47 19.89 10.68
C PRO A 105 -6.66 20.18 11.59
N GLY A 106 -6.96 19.34 12.56
CA GLY A 106 -7.85 19.69 13.67
C GLY A 106 -9.09 18.85 13.89
N SER A 107 -9.41 17.88 13.06
CA SER A 107 -10.45 16.90 13.38
C SER A 107 -9.95 15.87 14.39
N VAL A 108 -10.81 15.48 15.34
CA VAL A 108 -10.55 14.33 16.23
C VAL A 108 -10.67 13.08 15.36
N LYS A 109 -9.55 12.60 14.88
CA LYS A 109 -9.47 11.45 13.95
C LYS A 109 -9.14 10.22 14.75
N LEU A 110 -9.89 9.14 14.53
CA LEU A 110 -9.52 7.82 15.01
C LEU A 110 -8.34 7.25 14.21
N LEU A 111 -8.08 7.82 13.03
CA LEU A 111 -6.99 7.41 12.14
C LEU A 111 -5.83 8.40 12.14
N PRO A 112 -4.58 7.94 12.31
CA PRO A 112 -3.39 8.75 12.06
C PRO A 112 -3.15 8.86 10.54
N ILE A 113 -3.87 9.74 9.86
CA ILE A 113 -3.85 9.87 8.37
C ILE A 113 -2.43 10.02 7.82
N GLY A 114 -1.53 10.68 8.54
CA GLY A 114 -0.12 10.83 8.13
C GLY A 114 0.69 9.52 8.00
N SER A 115 0.16 8.40 8.52
CA SER A 115 0.78 7.07 8.39
C SER A 115 0.09 6.17 7.35
N LEU A 116 -0.94 6.69 6.68
CA LEU A 116 -1.69 5.99 5.63
C LEU A 116 -1.44 6.66 4.28
N SER A 117 -1.47 5.86 3.22
CA SER A 117 -1.47 6.36 1.85
C SER A 117 -2.91 6.70 1.47
N ILE A 118 -3.12 7.91 0.96
CA ILE A 118 -4.42 8.38 0.50
C ILE A 118 -4.39 8.55 -1.01
N GLY A 119 -5.31 7.88 -1.70
CA GLY A 119 -5.56 8.04 -3.13
C GLY A 119 -6.73 8.97 -3.40
N GLU A 120 -6.80 9.48 -4.63
CA GLU A 120 -7.91 10.29 -5.14
C GLU A 120 -8.54 9.59 -6.34
N MET A 121 -9.86 9.66 -6.45
CA MET A 121 -10.57 9.11 -7.60
C MET A 121 -10.32 9.99 -8.84
N LEU A 122 -9.97 9.38 -9.98
CA LEU A 122 -9.59 10.11 -11.20
C LEU A 122 -10.72 10.97 -11.76
N ASP A 123 -11.96 10.48 -11.71
CA ASP A 123 -13.14 11.16 -12.25
C ASP A 123 -13.79 12.13 -11.26
N ASN A 124 -13.49 12.00 -9.97
CA ASN A 124 -14.01 12.85 -8.91
C ASN A 124 -12.94 13.09 -7.84
N GLN A 125 -12.18 14.19 -7.97
CA GLN A 125 -11.11 14.56 -7.04
C GLN A 125 -11.59 14.89 -5.62
N GLU A 126 -12.90 14.99 -5.38
CA GLU A 126 -13.46 15.17 -4.04
C GLU A 126 -13.54 13.82 -3.27
N VAL A 127 -13.47 12.70 -3.99
CA VAL A 127 -13.47 11.37 -3.40
C VAL A 127 -12.03 10.94 -3.11
N VAL A 128 -11.73 10.78 -1.84
CA VAL A 128 -10.44 10.28 -1.35
C VAL A 128 -10.65 8.95 -0.62
N PHE A 129 -9.69 8.05 -0.74
CA PHE A 129 -9.76 6.73 -0.13
C PHE A 129 -8.40 6.28 0.40
N MET A 130 -8.40 5.35 1.34
CA MET A 130 -7.18 4.71 1.82
C MET A 130 -6.69 3.71 0.79
N GLN A 131 -5.43 3.83 0.39
CA GLN A 131 -4.79 2.93 -0.56
C GLN A 131 -3.66 2.14 0.08
N ASP A 132 -3.47 0.94 -0.42
CA ASP A 132 -2.34 0.08 -0.05
C ASP A 132 -1.02 0.55 -0.71
N PRO A 133 0.14 -0.06 -0.40
CA PRO A 133 1.42 0.31 -0.98
C PRO A 133 1.52 0.15 -2.50
N TRP A 134 0.67 -0.67 -3.10
CA TRP A 134 0.59 -0.88 -4.55
C TRP A 134 -0.38 0.05 -5.26
N GLY A 135 -1.10 0.90 -4.49
CA GLY A 135 -2.03 1.91 -5.00
C GLY A 135 -3.49 1.44 -5.12
N ASN A 136 -3.81 0.21 -4.68
CA ASN A 136 -5.17 -0.29 -4.68
C ASN A 136 -5.94 0.22 -3.46
N PRO A 137 -7.27 0.46 -3.56
CA PRO A 137 -8.08 0.77 -2.40
C PRO A 137 -8.12 -0.42 -1.43
N PHE A 138 -8.08 -0.13 -0.11
CA PHE A 138 -8.42 -1.15 0.87
C PHE A 138 -9.89 -1.52 0.75
N VAL A 139 -10.17 -2.82 0.70
CA VAL A 139 -11.53 -3.34 0.61
C VAL A 139 -12.11 -3.43 2.02
N TYR A 140 -13.26 -2.80 2.22
CA TYR A 140 -14.00 -2.83 3.48
C TYR A 140 -15.47 -3.15 3.21
N ALA A 141 -16.04 -4.07 3.98
CA ALA A 141 -17.46 -4.35 3.95
C ALA A 141 -18.02 -4.60 5.36
N TYR A 142 -19.08 -3.87 5.69
CA TYR A 142 -19.90 -4.09 6.88
C TYR A 142 -21.34 -3.67 6.60
N PRO A 143 -22.36 -4.51 6.90
CA PRO A 143 -22.20 -5.90 7.34
C PRO A 143 -21.51 -6.80 6.32
N ARG A 144 -20.93 -7.90 6.77
CA ARG A 144 -20.21 -8.84 5.90
C ARG A 144 -21.17 -9.51 4.90
N PRO A 145 -20.81 -9.59 3.61
CA PRO A 145 -21.66 -10.24 2.60
C PRO A 145 -21.82 -11.75 2.84
N ASP A 146 -20.87 -12.41 3.52
CA ASP A 146 -20.93 -13.82 3.88
C ASP A 146 -21.78 -14.13 5.13
N GLY A 147 -22.47 -13.14 5.68
CA GLY A 147 -23.35 -13.27 6.84
C GLY A 147 -22.67 -13.56 8.18
N LYS A 148 -21.33 -13.59 8.21
CA LYS A 148 -20.56 -13.77 9.45
C LYS A 148 -20.56 -12.49 10.29
N SER A 149 -20.29 -12.62 11.58
CA SER A 149 -20.15 -11.46 12.47
C SER A 149 -18.84 -10.71 12.22
N GLY A 150 -18.87 -9.39 12.46
CA GLY A 150 -17.72 -8.51 12.27
C GLY A 150 -17.70 -7.87 10.88
N TYR A 151 -16.59 -7.31 10.50
CA TYR A 151 -16.36 -6.65 9.20
C TYR A 151 -15.40 -7.48 8.33
N LEU A 152 -15.36 -7.16 7.05
CA LEU A 152 -14.34 -7.62 6.10
C LEU A 152 -13.38 -6.46 5.85
N LEU A 153 -12.06 -6.69 5.95
CA LEU A 153 -11.02 -5.71 5.65
C LEU A 153 -9.78 -6.41 5.12
N PHE A 154 -9.35 -6.05 3.91
CA PHE A 154 -8.12 -6.59 3.30
C PHE A 154 -7.55 -5.67 2.23
N SER A 155 -6.31 -5.95 1.78
CA SER A 155 -5.67 -5.37 0.59
C SER A 155 -5.67 -6.38 -0.54
N LYS A 156 -5.79 -5.91 -1.78
CA LYS A 156 -5.70 -6.76 -2.97
C LYS A 156 -4.27 -7.19 -3.31
N GLY A 157 -3.26 -6.59 -2.67
CA GLY A 157 -1.87 -6.92 -2.91
C GLY A 157 -1.33 -6.42 -4.24
N ALA A 158 -0.19 -6.98 -4.64
CA ALA A 158 0.58 -6.53 -5.82
C ALA A 158 -0.08 -6.87 -7.16
N ASP A 159 -0.90 -7.89 -7.20
CA ASP A 159 -1.59 -8.35 -8.42
C ASP A 159 -2.91 -7.61 -8.69
N SER A 160 -3.39 -6.85 -7.71
CA SER A 160 -4.66 -6.11 -7.76
C SER A 160 -5.89 -7.02 -8.00
N LEU A 161 -5.73 -8.32 -7.83
CA LEU A 161 -6.79 -9.30 -8.00
C LEU A 161 -7.48 -9.55 -6.66
N CYS A 162 -8.77 -9.70 -6.70
CA CYS A 162 -9.57 -10.16 -5.58
C CYS A 162 -10.36 -11.36 -6.07
N SER A 163 -10.18 -12.51 -5.45
CA SER A 163 -11.12 -13.60 -5.64
C SER A 163 -12.47 -13.14 -5.12
N ASP A 164 -13.48 -13.26 -5.95
CA ASP A 164 -14.85 -12.81 -5.67
C ASP A 164 -15.30 -13.25 -4.28
N TYR A 165 -15.57 -12.27 -3.40
CA TYR A 165 -16.20 -12.52 -2.11
C TYR A 165 -17.74 -12.61 -2.22
N THR A 166 -18.27 -12.76 -3.45
CA THR A 166 -19.67 -13.07 -3.69
C THR A 166 -19.92 -14.50 -3.20
N VAL A 167 -20.82 -14.61 -2.24
CA VAL A 167 -21.33 -15.89 -1.77
C VAL A 167 -22.03 -16.57 -2.95
N ASP A 168 -21.35 -17.49 -3.60
CA ASP A 168 -22.01 -18.45 -4.47
C ASP A 168 -22.60 -19.53 -3.57
N ASP A 169 -23.94 -19.59 -3.51
CA ASP A 169 -24.73 -20.51 -2.66
C ASP A 169 -24.53 -21.99 -3.02
N SER A 170 -23.60 -22.32 -3.89
CA SER A 170 -23.54 -23.66 -4.47
C SER A 170 -22.45 -24.59 -4.00
N GLU A 171 -21.46 -24.22 -3.20
CA GLU A 171 -20.63 -25.22 -2.49
C GLU A 171 -19.70 -24.54 -1.47
N SER A 172 -19.79 -25.01 -0.24
CA SER A 172 -19.09 -24.58 0.95
C SER A 172 -17.59 -24.90 0.92
N GLU A 173 -16.83 -24.19 0.09
CA GLU A 173 -15.41 -24.01 0.34
C GLU A 173 -15.24 -22.79 1.23
N PRO A 174 -14.44 -22.87 2.30
CA PRO A 174 -14.18 -21.72 3.13
C PRO A 174 -13.46 -20.68 2.27
N PHE A 175 -13.96 -19.44 2.33
CA PHE A 175 -13.34 -18.24 1.79
C PHE A 175 -11.80 -18.34 1.86
N SER A 176 -11.18 -18.72 0.76
CA SER A 176 -9.74 -18.73 0.64
C SER A 176 -9.34 -17.29 0.31
N ILE A 177 -8.85 -16.57 1.31
CA ILE A 177 -8.04 -15.39 1.04
C ILE A 177 -6.86 -15.92 0.24
N ASP A 178 -6.75 -15.54 -1.03
CA ASP A 178 -5.57 -15.87 -1.81
C ASP A 178 -4.34 -15.45 -1.03
N ALA A 179 -3.28 -16.27 -1.09
CA ALA A 179 -2.10 -16.07 -0.25
C ALA A 179 -1.44 -14.69 -0.46
N ASP A 180 -1.81 -14.00 -1.52
CA ASP A 180 -1.32 -12.67 -1.90
C ASP A 180 -2.24 -11.53 -1.42
N ASN A 181 -3.47 -11.83 -0.98
CA ASN A 181 -4.37 -10.86 -0.34
C ASN A 181 -4.01 -10.77 1.15
N ILE A 182 -3.47 -9.64 1.53
CA ILE A 182 -3.03 -9.33 2.90
C ILE A 182 -4.03 -8.41 3.57
#